data_f701d1536a67c025c4d56c6e3b84cf05
#
_entry.id   f701d1536a67c025c4d56c6e3b84cf05
#
_cell.length_a   1.000
_cell.length_b   1.000
_cell.length_c   1.000
_cell.angle_alpha   90.00
_cell.angle_beta   90.00
_cell.angle_gamma   90.00
#
_symmetry.space_group_name_H-M   'P 1'
#
loop_
_entity.id
_entity.type
_entity.pdbx_description
1 polymer ?
#
loop_
_entity_poly.entity_id
_entity_poly.type
_entity_poly.pdbx_seq_one_letter_code
_entity_poly.pdbx_strand_id
1 'polypeptide(L)'
;MTAVEVAPAVSLRGGLAVPGDKSISHRALLLGAVADGESRLEGLGISEDTLATADAVRSLGAGVELDGDRAAVHGAGLRGLRPSGEPIDCRNAGTLIRLLPGLLVGQEGRFELVGDDSLSRRPLERIAEPLRLMGAVAETTEGHAPLVVEGGAVEPLRYELPMASAQVKSCVLLAGLYATHGRTEVVEPAPTRDHTERMLEGMGVRVQRKPGAPAVWPAEGLRALDLQIPGDFSSAAPFIVAATLLTGSELRLQAVGVNPTRTGLLSVLERMGARVALFNRRSAGGEPVADLQVAHADLVATTVGADEVPLLVDELPLFALAAGMAHGDSVVRGAQELRVKESDRIEAVKNVLRPLGIRIETTHDGFRVRGVPSRPKGGGVVDAASDHRIAMLAAIAGLVSREGVRIEGAESVAVSFPDFFAMLESIAVR
;
A
#
# COMPACT_ATOMS: atom_id res chain seq x y z
N MET A 1 -4.51 24.96 -4.30
CA MET A 1 -4.27 24.02 -3.18
C MET A 1 -5.39 24.19 -2.17
N THR A 2 -6.14 23.13 -1.95
CA THR A 2 -7.26 23.15 -1.01
C THR A 2 -6.70 22.90 0.39
N ALA A 3 -6.86 23.85 1.29
CA ALA A 3 -6.46 23.66 2.68
C ALA A 3 -7.63 23.08 3.48
N VAL A 4 -7.35 22.11 4.36
CA VAL A 4 -8.32 21.51 5.29
C VAL A 4 -7.90 21.86 6.72
N GLU A 5 -8.87 22.30 7.52
CA GLU A 5 -8.69 22.53 8.96
C GLU A 5 -9.20 21.32 9.73
N VAL A 6 -8.36 20.75 10.59
CA VAL A 6 -8.72 19.66 11.48
C VAL A 6 -8.72 20.18 12.90
N ALA A 7 -9.91 20.25 13.49
CA ALA A 7 -10.08 20.65 14.88
C ALA A 7 -9.77 19.49 15.84
N PRO A 8 -9.33 19.79 17.07
CA PRO A 8 -9.08 18.78 18.09
C PRO A 8 -10.35 17.98 18.44
N ALA A 9 -10.19 16.69 18.71
CA ALA A 9 -11.24 15.86 19.29
C ALA A 9 -10.96 15.50 20.75
N VAL A 10 -12.02 15.24 21.52
CA VAL A 10 -11.93 14.72 22.88
C VAL A 10 -11.68 13.22 22.86
N SER A 11 -12.45 12.50 22.03
CA SER A 11 -12.36 11.04 21.86
C SER A 11 -12.88 10.63 20.48
N LEU A 12 -12.66 9.37 20.13
CA LEU A 12 -13.30 8.73 18.97
C LEU A 12 -14.27 7.66 19.44
N ARG A 13 -15.48 7.62 18.84
CA ARG A 13 -16.49 6.61 19.17
C ARG A 13 -17.27 6.16 17.93
N GLY A 14 -17.67 4.89 17.94
CA GLY A 14 -18.51 4.32 16.89
C GLY A 14 -17.88 3.17 16.15
N GLY A 15 -18.33 2.95 14.93
CA GLY A 15 -17.84 1.89 14.06
C GLY A 15 -17.64 2.40 12.64
N LEU A 16 -16.58 1.93 11.99
CA LEU A 16 -16.24 2.23 10.60
C LEU A 16 -15.99 0.96 9.81
N ALA A 17 -16.34 0.99 8.53
CA ALA A 17 -15.80 0.13 7.50
C ALA A 17 -14.91 0.99 6.60
N VAL A 18 -13.61 0.69 6.57
CA VAL A 18 -12.67 1.42 5.71
C VAL A 18 -12.75 0.90 4.27
N PRO A 19 -12.33 1.70 3.27
CA PRO A 19 -12.28 1.25 1.87
C PRO A 19 -11.48 -0.03 1.71
N GLY A 20 -11.80 -0.78 0.66
CA GLY A 20 -11.07 -2.02 0.33
C GLY A 20 -9.59 -1.83 0.10
N ASP A 21 -8.79 -2.86 0.40
CA ASP A 21 -7.34 -2.81 0.29
C ASP A 21 -6.89 -2.47 -1.13
N LYS A 22 -6.18 -1.33 -1.25
CA LYS A 22 -5.69 -0.80 -2.53
C LYS A 22 -4.76 -1.80 -3.23
N SER A 23 -3.86 -2.45 -2.50
CA SER A 23 -2.91 -3.40 -3.06
C SER A 23 -3.58 -4.67 -3.60
N ILE A 24 -4.62 -5.14 -2.93
CA ILE A 24 -5.44 -6.26 -3.36
C ILE A 24 -6.30 -5.84 -4.56
N SER A 25 -6.90 -4.64 -4.52
CA SER A 25 -7.73 -4.09 -5.61
C SER A 25 -6.96 -3.99 -6.93
N HIS A 26 -5.75 -3.43 -6.92
CA HIS A 26 -4.88 -3.41 -8.11
C HIS A 26 -4.65 -4.80 -8.68
N ARG A 27 -4.30 -5.76 -7.81
CA ARG A 27 -4.02 -7.14 -8.23
C ARG A 27 -5.25 -7.84 -8.77
N ALA A 28 -6.41 -7.62 -8.14
CA ALA A 28 -7.67 -8.20 -8.59
C ALA A 28 -8.06 -7.71 -9.99
N LEU A 29 -7.87 -6.41 -10.28
CA LEU A 29 -8.08 -5.86 -11.62
C LEU A 29 -7.07 -6.40 -12.64
N LEU A 30 -5.77 -6.42 -12.28
CA LEU A 30 -4.71 -6.89 -13.18
C LEU A 30 -4.81 -8.38 -13.49
N LEU A 31 -5.02 -9.20 -12.46
CA LEU A 31 -5.13 -10.65 -12.65
C LEU A 31 -6.47 -11.05 -13.23
N GLY A 32 -7.55 -10.35 -12.88
CA GLY A 32 -8.84 -10.51 -13.54
C GLY A 32 -8.78 -10.24 -15.04
N ALA A 33 -7.98 -9.24 -15.46
CA ALA A 33 -7.81 -8.89 -16.87
C ALA A 33 -7.15 -9.98 -17.71
N VAL A 34 -6.34 -10.84 -17.09
CA VAL A 34 -5.69 -11.99 -17.77
C VAL A 34 -6.29 -13.34 -17.37
N ALA A 35 -7.39 -13.35 -16.67
CA ALA A 35 -8.11 -14.57 -16.29
C ALA A 35 -8.97 -15.11 -17.46
N ASP A 36 -9.37 -16.37 -17.34
CA ASP A 36 -10.32 -17.00 -18.24
C ASP A 36 -11.75 -16.78 -17.69
N GLY A 37 -12.53 -15.93 -18.37
CA GLY A 37 -13.90 -15.61 -18.00
C GLY A 37 -14.08 -14.32 -17.19
N GLU A 38 -15.16 -14.24 -16.41
CA GLU A 38 -15.57 -13.07 -15.64
C GLU A 38 -15.16 -13.20 -14.17
N SER A 39 -14.37 -12.26 -13.69
CA SER A 39 -14.06 -12.10 -12.26
C SER A 39 -15.01 -11.08 -11.61
N ARG A 40 -15.58 -11.43 -10.46
CA ARG A 40 -16.48 -10.57 -9.69
C ARG A 40 -15.77 -10.10 -8.42
N LEU A 41 -15.68 -8.79 -8.26
CA LEU A 41 -14.97 -8.15 -7.16
C LEU A 41 -15.97 -7.36 -6.32
N GLU A 42 -15.98 -7.55 -5.02
CA GLU A 42 -16.77 -6.77 -4.06
C GLU A 42 -15.84 -6.09 -3.05
N GLY A 43 -16.19 -4.88 -2.63
CA GLY A 43 -15.36 -4.08 -1.73
C GLY A 43 -14.11 -3.53 -2.39
N LEU A 44 -14.13 -3.24 -3.68
CA LEU A 44 -12.99 -2.64 -4.40
C LEU A 44 -12.66 -1.27 -3.79
N GLY A 45 -11.40 -1.06 -3.46
CA GLY A 45 -10.93 0.24 -2.99
C GLY A 45 -10.94 1.25 -4.14
N ILE A 46 -11.98 2.08 -4.22
CA ILE A 46 -12.11 3.10 -5.26
C ILE A 46 -11.23 4.30 -4.92
N SER A 47 -10.27 4.59 -5.78
CA SER A 47 -9.34 5.70 -5.66
C SER A 47 -8.76 6.04 -7.04
N GLU A 48 -8.08 7.17 -7.18
CA GLU A 48 -7.44 7.55 -8.45
C GLU A 48 -6.47 6.47 -8.95
N ASP A 49 -5.71 5.85 -8.04
CA ASP A 49 -4.76 4.78 -8.35
C ASP A 49 -5.44 3.54 -8.92
N THR A 50 -6.53 3.07 -8.31
CA THR A 50 -7.24 1.86 -8.75
C THR A 50 -8.05 2.09 -10.01
N LEU A 51 -8.59 3.30 -10.18
CA LEU A 51 -9.24 3.72 -11.43
C LEU A 51 -8.24 3.77 -12.58
N ALA A 52 -7.00 4.25 -12.36
CA ALA A 52 -5.95 4.19 -13.37
C ALA A 52 -5.67 2.74 -13.80
N THR A 53 -5.72 1.78 -12.87
CA THR A 53 -5.56 0.36 -13.22
C THR A 53 -6.74 -0.17 -14.03
N ALA A 54 -7.97 0.18 -13.68
CA ALA A 54 -9.15 -0.21 -14.45
C ALA A 54 -9.09 0.33 -15.90
N ASP A 55 -8.68 1.61 -16.06
CA ASP A 55 -8.53 2.22 -17.37
C ASP A 55 -7.39 1.59 -18.17
N ALA A 56 -6.26 1.30 -17.53
CA ALA A 56 -5.13 0.63 -18.18
C ALA A 56 -5.52 -0.76 -18.72
N VAL A 57 -6.19 -1.59 -17.93
CA VAL A 57 -6.58 -2.93 -18.42
C VAL A 57 -7.68 -2.87 -19.48
N ARG A 58 -8.56 -1.86 -19.43
CA ARG A 58 -9.53 -1.59 -20.53
C ARG A 58 -8.82 -1.24 -21.83
N SER A 59 -7.81 -0.36 -21.78
CA SER A 59 -7.05 0.04 -22.96
C SER A 59 -6.29 -1.14 -23.58
N LEU A 60 -6.00 -2.18 -22.79
CA LEU A 60 -5.33 -3.41 -23.23
C LEU A 60 -6.30 -4.49 -23.72
N GLY A 61 -7.62 -4.23 -23.73
CA GLY A 61 -8.64 -5.11 -24.28
C GLY A 61 -9.41 -5.97 -23.30
N ALA A 62 -9.17 -5.86 -21.99
CA ALA A 62 -10.03 -6.48 -20.98
C ALA A 62 -11.29 -5.64 -20.73
N GLY A 63 -12.42 -6.28 -20.46
CA GLY A 63 -13.65 -5.58 -20.06
C GLY A 63 -13.60 -5.27 -18.55
N VAL A 64 -13.95 -4.04 -18.15
CA VAL A 64 -14.13 -3.70 -16.73
C VAL A 64 -15.39 -2.86 -16.56
N GLU A 65 -16.33 -3.38 -15.82
CA GLU A 65 -17.55 -2.67 -15.40
C GLU A 65 -17.44 -2.33 -13.91
N LEU A 66 -17.71 -1.08 -13.56
CA LEU A 66 -17.66 -0.59 -12.18
C LEU A 66 -19.04 -0.12 -11.74
N ASP A 67 -19.47 -0.55 -10.55
CA ASP A 67 -20.70 -0.10 -9.88
C ASP A 67 -20.40 0.12 -8.38
N GLY A 68 -20.12 1.37 -8.00
CA GLY A 68 -19.65 1.71 -6.66
C GLY A 68 -18.35 0.97 -6.32
N ASP A 69 -18.36 0.18 -5.26
CA ASP A 69 -17.24 -0.66 -4.81
C ASP A 69 -17.26 -2.08 -5.39
N ARG A 70 -18.08 -2.33 -6.43
CA ARG A 70 -18.13 -3.60 -7.15
C ARG A 70 -17.54 -3.46 -8.53
N ALA A 71 -16.91 -4.53 -9.01
CA ALA A 71 -16.42 -4.61 -10.36
C ALA A 71 -16.68 -5.99 -10.96
N ALA A 72 -17.03 -6.02 -12.26
CA ALA A 72 -16.95 -7.19 -13.10
C ALA A 72 -15.78 -7.00 -14.07
N VAL A 73 -14.84 -7.96 -14.08
CA VAL A 73 -13.66 -7.93 -14.96
C VAL A 73 -13.75 -9.10 -15.93
N HIS A 74 -13.97 -8.81 -17.20
CA HIS A 74 -13.99 -9.79 -18.28
C HIS A 74 -12.59 -9.97 -18.82
N GLY A 75 -11.94 -11.04 -18.42
CA GLY A 75 -10.55 -11.31 -18.76
C GLY A 75 -10.35 -11.64 -20.22
N ALA A 76 -9.23 -11.19 -20.77
CA ALA A 76 -8.82 -11.48 -22.14
C ALA A 76 -8.10 -12.83 -22.28
N GLY A 77 -7.91 -13.56 -21.17
CA GLY A 77 -7.06 -14.74 -21.07
C GLY A 77 -5.58 -14.39 -20.86
N LEU A 78 -4.80 -15.39 -20.42
CA LEU A 78 -3.43 -15.18 -19.96
C LEU A 78 -2.53 -14.45 -20.96
N ARG A 79 -2.73 -14.65 -22.27
CA ARG A 79 -1.97 -14.03 -23.37
C ARG A 79 -2.84 -13.17 -24.29
N GLY A 80 -3.96 -12.66 -23.78
CA GLY A 80 -4.96 -11.95 -24.57
C GLY A 80 -4.87 -10.44 -24.59
N LEU A 81 -4.05 -9.82 -23.73
CA LEU A 81 -3.89 -8.37 -23.74
C LEU A 81 -3.15 -7.91 -25.00
N ARG A 82 -3.54 -6.74 -25.52
CA ARG A 82 -3.00 -6.17 -26.77
C ARG A 82 -2.65 -4.69 -26.56
N PRO A 83 -1.60 -4.16 -27.22
CA PRO A 83 -1.30 -2.74 -27.17
C PRO A 83 -2.43 -1.94 -27.83
N SER A 84 -2.78 -0.82 -27.19
CA SER A 84 -3.79 0.13 -27.73
C SER A 84 -3.24 1.04 -28.83
N GLY A 85 -1.91 1.07 -28.99
CA GLY A 85 -1.21 2.03 -29.86
C GLY A 85 -0.86 3.34 -29.17
N GLU A 86 -1.40 3.60 -27.97
CA GLU A 86 -1.10 4.77 -27.14
C GLU A 86 -0.37 4.33 -25.86
N PRO A 87 0.44 5.23 -25.24
CA PRO A 87 1.04 4.94 -23.96
C PRO A 87 -0.02 4.66 -22.88
N ILE A 88 0.30 3.74 -21.98
CA ILE A 88 -0.53 3.41 -20.83
C ILE A 88 -0.26 4.45 -19.74
N ASP A 89 -1.24 5.31 -19.47
CA ASP A 89 -1.13 6.32 -18.42
C ASP A 89 -1.40 5.71 -17.05
N CYS A 90 -0.34 5.55 -16.28
CA CYS A 90 -0.41 5.06 -14.91
C CYS A 90 -0.77 6.17 -13.89
N ARG A 91 -0.92 7.42 -14.30
CA ARG A 91 -1.12 8.58 -13.40
C ARG A 91 -0.09 8.60 -12.27
N ASN A 92 -0.52 8.52 -11.00
CA ASN A 92 0.37 8.37 -9.83
C ASN A 92 0.47 6.93 -9.32
N ALA A 93 -0.17 5.96 -9.98
CA ALA A 93 -0.34 4.59 -9.50
C ALA A 93 0.96 3.77 -9.55
N GLY A 94 1.79 3.92 -8.52
CA GLY A 94 3.06 3.20 -8.39
C GLY A 94 2.93 1.68 -8.36
N THR A 95 1.77 1.15 -7.98
CA THR A 95 1.51 -0.30 -8.04
C THR A 95 1.27 -0.74 -9.48
N LEU A 96 0.49 -0.01 -10.25
CA LEU A 96 0.20 -0.31 -11.65
C LEU A 96 1.49 -0.36 -12.47
N ILE A 97 2.27 0.73 -12.49
CA ILE A 97 3.48 0.83 -13.32
C ILE A 97 4.55 -0.22 -12.98
N ARG A 98 4.49 -0.82 -11.77
CA ARG A 98 5.46 -1.84 -11.34
C ARG A 98 4.96 -3.27 -11.50
N LEU A 99 3.67 -3.53 -11.43
CA LEU A 99 3.12 -4.89 -11.52
C LEU A 99 2.73 -5.26 -12.95
N LEU A 100 2.11 -4.34 -13.68
CA LEU A 100 1.65 -4.57 -15.04
C LEU A 100 2.76 -5.06 -16.00
N PRO A 101 4.00 -4.54 -15.94
CA PRO A 101 5.12 -5.03 -16.75
C PRO A 101 5.34 -6.54 -16.66
N GLY A 102 5.16 -7.14 -15.46
CA GLY A 102 5.25 -8.60 -15.27
C GLY A 102 4.20 -9.39 -16.02
N LEU A 103 3.04 -8.80 -16.33
CA LEU A 103 2.03 -9.42 -17.18
C LEU A 103 2.29 -9.14 -18.67
N LEU A 104 2.83 -7.97 -19.01
CA LEU A 104 3.04 -7.53 -20.39
C LEU A 104 4.17 -8.29 -21.08
N VAL A 105 5.19 -8.77 -20.36
CA VAL A 105 6.27 -9.57 -20.94
C VAL A 105 5.79 -10.87 -21.60
N GLY A 106 4.62 -11.37 -21.23
CA GLY A 106 4.00 -12.55 -21.82
C GLY A 106 3.02 -12.26 -22.96
N GLN A 107 2.81 -10.99 -23.33
CA GLN A 107 1.88 -10.58 -24.39
C GLN A 107 2.61 -10.32 -25.70
N GLU A 108 1.89 -10.33 -26.82
CA GLU A 108 2.42 -9.90 -28.11
C GLU A 108 2.35 -8.37 -28.25
N GLY A 109 3.47 -7.73 -28.58
CA GLY A 109 3.54 -6.32 -28.91
C GLY A 109 4.48 -5.53 -28.01
N ARG A 110 4.48 -4.22 -28.24
CA ARG A 110 5.28 -3.22 -27.51
C ARG A 110 4.34 -2.33 -26.71
N PHE A 111 4.65 -2.15 -25.45
CA PHE A 111 3.86 -1.40 -24.47
C PHE A 111 4.71 -0.30 -23.84
N GLU A 112 4.21 0.91 -23.80
CA GLU A 112 4.86 2.04 -23.13
C GLU A 112 4.01 2.47 -21.93
N LEU A 113 4.62 2.54 -20.76
CA LEU A 113 3.98 2.98 -19.51
C LEU A 113 4.53 4.33 -19.11
N VAL A 114 3.64 5.28 -18.88
CA VAL A 114 3.97 6.64 -18.44
C VAL A 114 3.29 6.94 -17.10
N GLY A 115 3.70 8.01 -16.46
CA GLY A 115 3.09 8.49 -15.22
C GLY A 115 3.15 10.00 -15.11
N ASP A 116 2.52 10.54 -14.07
CA ASP A 116 2.62 11.95 -13.75
C ASP A 116 4.05 12.35 -13.29
N ASP A 117 4.26 13.62 -13.05
CA ASP A 117 5.56 14.15 -12.60
C ASP A 117 6.09 13.49 -11.32
N SER A 118 5.21 13.10 -10.41
CA SER A 118 5.59 12.42 -9.18
C SER A 118 6.02 10.97 -9.44
N LEU A 119 5.24 10.23 -10.23
CA LEU A 119 5.53 8.84 -10.56
C LEU A 119 6.78 8.73 -11.44
N SER A 120 6.97 9.67 -12.36
CA SER A 120 8.10 9.69 -13.30
C SER A 120 9.45 9.90 -12.62
N ARG A 121 9.49 10.45 -11.40
CA ARG A 121 10.72 10.57 -10.60
C ARG A 121 11.07 9.31 -9.80
N ARG A 122 10.16 8.34 -9.73
CA ARG A 122 10.39 7.12 -8.93
C ARG A 122 11.20 6.09 -9.70
N PRO A 123 12.12 5.35 -9.03
CA PRO A 123 12.97 4.37 -9.70
C PRO A 123 12.18 3.21 -10.27
N LEU A 124 12.42 2.90 -11.55
CA LEU A 124 11.83 1.78 -12.29
C LEU A 124 12.86 0.78 -12.78
N GLU A 125 14.16 1.10 -12.73
CA GLU A 125 15.22 0.19 -13.12
C GLU A 125 15.15 -1.15 -12.36
N ARG A 126 14.78 -1.11 -11.08
CA ARG A 126 14.56 -2.30 -10.24
C ARG A 126 13.42 -3.22 -10.72
N ILE A 127 12.56 -2.74 -11.66
CA ILE A 127 11.54 -3.53 -12.33
C ILE A 127 12.07 -4.03 -13.66
N ALA A 128 12.74 -3.18 -14.44
CA ALA A 128 13.24 -3.51 -15.78
C ALA A 128 14.37 -4.54 -15.73
N GLU A 129 15.30 -4.41 -14.76
CA GLU A 129 16.45 -5.32 -14.63
C GLU A 129 16.05 -6.80 -14.54
N PRO A 130 15.21 -7.25 -13.58
CA PRO A 130 14.84 -8.66 -13.50
C PRO A 130 14.06 -9.14 -14.74
N LEU A 131 13.26 -8.30 -15.39
CA LEU A 131 12.56 -8.67 -16.62
C LEU A 131 13.56 -8.91 -17.77
N ARG A 132 14.61 -8.09 -17.88
CA ARG A 132 15.71 -8.33 -18.86
C ARG A 132 16.46 -9.62 -18.56
N LEU A 133 16.72 -9.93 -17.29
CA LEU A 133 17.33 -11.19 -16.88
C LEU A 133 16.47 -12.42 -17.24
N MET A 134 15.14 -12.25 -17.34
CA MET A 134 14.20 -13.26 -17.82
C MET A 134 14.12 -13.31 -19.36
N GLY A 135 14.90 -12.51 -20.09
CA GLY A 135 14.95 -12.49 -21.55
C GLY A 135 13.97 -11.51 -22.22
N ALA A 136 13.17 -10.77 -21.46
CA ALA A 136 12.26 -9.76 -22.01
C ALA A 136 13.00 -8.46 -22.37
N VAL A 137 12.41 -7.68 -23.29
CA VAL A 137 12.82 -6.29 -23.52
C VAL A 137 12.12 -5.42 -22.48
N ALA A 138 12.90 -4.72 -21.69
CA ALA A 138 12.39 -3.76 -20.69
C ALA A 138 13.35 -2.57 -20.60
N GLU A 139 12.91 -1.40 -21.08
CA GLU A 139 13.73 -0.21 -21.21
C GLU A 139 13.16 0.93 -20.35
N THR A 140 14.03 1.65 -19.66
CA THR A 140 13.69 2.84 -18.87
C THR A 140 14.45 4.05 -19.40
N THR A 141 13.94 5.24 -19.15
CA THR A 141 14.68 6.48 -19.42
C THR A 141 15.44 6.88 -18.15
N GLU A 142 16.76 6.68 -18.16
CA GLU A 142 17.64 6.99 -17.01
C GLU A 142 17.17 6.30 -15.70
N GLY A 143 16.62 5.10 -15.79
CA GLY A 143 16.10 4.35 -14.64
C GLY A 143 14.69 4.73 -14.20
N HIS A 144 13.98 5.57 -14.95
CA HIS A 144 12.66 6.15 -14.64
C HIS A 144 11.66 5.93 -15.79
N ALA A 145 10.44 6.45 -15.64
CA ALA A 145 9.46 6.45 -16.74
C ALA A 145 9.89 7.40 -17.90
N PRO A 146 9.49 7.07 -19.15
CA PRO A 146 8.65 5.94 -19.55
C PRO A 146 9.35 4.59 -19.37
N LEU A 147 8.55 3.56 -19.09
CA LEU A 147 8.99 2.16 -19.08
C LEU A 147 8.40 1.47 -20.30
N VAL A 148 9.26 0.98 -21.17
CA VAL A 148 8.86 0.24 -22.37
C VAL A 148 9.08 -1.25 -22.15
N VAL A 149 8.07 -2.07 -22.48
CA VAL A 149 8.12 -3.53 -22.39
C VAL A 149 7.72 -4.12 -23.73
N GLU A 150 8.50 -5.07 -24.23
CA GLU A 150 8.11 -5.92 -25.38
C GLU A 150 7.95 -7.36 -24.93
N GLY A 151 6.85 -7.97 -25.32
CA GLY A 151 6.58 -9.37 -25.05
C GLY A 151 7.48 -10.32 -25.82
N GLY A 152 7.71 -11.49 -25.26
CA GLY A 152 8.57 -12.48 -25.87
C GLY A 152 8.63 -13.78 -25.10
N ALA A 153 9.65 -14.58 -25.40
CA ALA A 153 9.96 -15.77 -24.64
C ALA A 153 10.52 -15.36 -23.26
N VAL A 154 9.91 -15.87 -22.21
CA VAL A 154 10.31 -15.60 -20.83
C VAL A 154 10.98 -16.84 -20.25
N GLU A 155 12.19 -16.69 -19.75
CA GLU A 155 12.93 -17.75 -19.07
C GLU A 155 12.70 -17.70 -17.54
N PRO A 156 12.69 -18.86 -16.87
CA PRO A 156 12.55 -18.88 -15.41
C PRO A 156 13.78 -18.24 -14.75
N LEU A 157 13.55 -17.54 -13.65
CA LEU A 157 14.61 -16.81 -12.94
C LEU A 157 14.57 -17.13 -11.44
N ARG A 158 15.75 -17.31 -10.82
CA ARG A 158 15.94 -17.19 -9.38
C ARG A 158 16.55 -15.81 -9.12
N TYR A 159 15.75 -14.89 -8.59
CA TYR A 159 16.14 -13.51 -8.39
C TYR A 159 16.30 -13.19 -6.91
N GLU A 160 17.48 -12.68 -6.53
CA GLU A 160 17.76 -12.21 -5.18
C GLU A 160 17.46 -10.70 -5.11
N LEU A 161 16.45 -10.32 -4.33
CA LEU A 161 16.09 -8.91 -4.18
C LEU A 161 17.20 -8.15 -3.45
N PRO A 162 17.72 -7.05 -3.99
CA PRO A 162 18.72 -6.22 -3.31
C PRO A 162 18.14 -5.52 -2.07
N MET A 163 16.82 -5.37 -2.02
CA MET A 163 16.07 -4.81 -0.90
C MET A 163 14.68 -5.44 -0.82
N ALA A 164 14.07 -5.43 0.36
CA ALA A 164 12.71 -5.95 0.55
C ALA A 164 11.67 -5.10 -0.22
N SER A 165 11.13 -5.64 -1.31
CA SER A 165 10.16 -4.96 -2.16
C SER A 165 9.08 -5.93 -2.68
N ALA A 166 7.88 -5.83 -2.12
CA ALA A 166 6.73 -6.61 -2.57
C ALA A 166 6.34 -6.34 -4.02
N GLN A 167 6.60 -5.13 -4.54
CA GLN A 167 6.26 -4.78 -5.92
C GLN A 167 7.22 -5.42 -6.92
N VAL A 168 8.53 -5.40 -6.66
CA VAL A 168 9.52 -6.09 -7.50
C VAL A 168 9.28 -7.60 -7.46
N LYS A 169 9.08 -8.17 -6.25
CA LYS A 169 8.70 -9.58 -6.10
C LYS A 169 7.48 -9.92 -6.94
N SER A 170 6.40 -9.15 -6.81
CA SER A 170 5.16 -9.38 -7.56
C SER A 170 5.39 -9.33 -9.06
N CYS A 171 6.13 -8.35 -9.57
CA CYS A 171 6.45 -8.24 -11.00
C CYS A 171 7.16 -9.50 -11.52
N VAL A 172 8.21 -9.96 -10.83
CA VAL A 172 8.98 -11.15 -11.21
C VAL A 172 8.12 -12.42 -11.16
N LEU A 173 7.29 -12.59 -10.11
CA LEU A 173 6.39 -13.73 -10.02
C LEU A 173 5.32 -13.71 -11.11
N LEU A 174 4.77 -12.53 -11.46
CA LEU A 174 3.80 -12.39 -12.56
C LEU A 174 4.45 -12.71 -13.91
N ALA A 175 5.68 -12.26 -14.16
CA ALA A 175 6.44 -12.64 -15.35
C ALA A 175 6.71 -14.15 -15.41
N GLY A 176 6.95 -14.77 -14.26
CA GLY A 176 7.15 -16.21 -14.14
C GLY A 176 5.98 -17.08 -14.58
N LEU A 177 4.76 -16.52 -14.68
CA LEU A 177 3.59 -17.23 -15.24
C LEU A 177 3.78 -17.58 -16.73
N TYR A 178 4.61 -16.82 -17.42
CA TYR A 178 4.88 -16.95 -18.85
C TYR A 178 6.16 -17.71 -19.16
N ALA A 179 6.89 -18.17 -18.16
CA ALA A 179 8.15 -18.87 -18.34
C ALA A 179 7.94 -20.15 -19.18
N THR A 180 8.93 -20.48 -20.02
CA THR A 180 8.86 -21.62 -20.95
C THR A 180 8.91 -22.97 -20.22
N HIS A 181 9.50 -23.01 -19.02
CA HIS A 181 9.66 -24.21 -18.19
C HIS A 181 10.05 -23.83 -16.74
N GLY A 182 10.23 -24.84 -15.90
CA GLY A 182 10.83 -24.66 -14.56
C GLY A 182 9.97 -23.86 -13.59
N ARG A 183 10.61 -23.09 -12.72
CA ARG A 183 9.97 -22.18 -11.76
C ARG A 183 10.70 -20.86 -11.67
N THR A 184 10.00 -19.79 -11.45
CA THR A 184 10.55 -18.48 -11.09
C THR A 184 10.46 -18.31 -9.57
N GLU A 185 11.61 -18.06 -8.93
CA GLU A 185 11.76 -17.92 -7.47
C GLU A 185 12.34 -16.55 -7.12
N VAL A 186 11.76 -15.89 -6.12
CA VAL A 186 12.29 -14.62 -5.61
C VAL A 186 12.78 -14.82 -4.19
N VAL A 187 14.06 -14.49 -3.96
CA VAL A 187 14.67 -14.52 -2.62
C VAL A 187 14.63 -13.14 -2.01
N GLU A 188 13.95 -13.02 -0.89
CA GLU A 188 13.73 -11.75 -0.19
C GLU A 188 14.71 -11.63 1.00
N PRO A 189 15.37 -10.47 1.21
CA PRO A 189 16.20 -10.23 2.39
C PRO A 189 15.38 -10.16 3.68
N ALA A 190 14.09 -9.78 3.57
CA ALA A 190 13.10 -9.85 4.62
C ALA A 190 11.71 -10.08 3.99
N PRO A 191 10.80 -10.84 4.62
CA PRO A 191 9.48 -11.13 4.08
C PRO A 191 8.70 -9.86 3.76
N THR A 192 8.07 -9.81 2.59
CA THR A 192 7.19 -8.73 2.16
C THR A 192 5.76 -9.23 1.92
N ARG A 193 4.83 -8.31 1.61
CA ARG A 193 3.41 -8.61 1.34
C ARG A 193 3.24 -9.74 0.33
N ASP A 194 2.39 -10.72 0.63
CA ASP A 194 2.19 -11.95 -0.14
C ASP A 194 0.82 -12.02 -0.87
N HIS A 195 0.20 -10.86 -1.13
CA HIS A 195 -1.10 -10.79 -1.81
C HIS A 195 -1.09 -11.41 -3.21
N THR A 196 0.01 -11.26 -3.96
CA THR A 196 0.16 -11.85 -5.30
C THR A 196 0.15 -13.36 -5.23
N GLU A 197 0.93 -13.92 -4.32
CA GLU A 197 1.06 -15.36 -4.12
C GLU A 197 -0.27 -15.99 -3.71
N ARG A 198 -1.01 -15.35 -2.79
CA ARG A 198 -2.35 -15.79 -2.34
C ARG A 198 -3.36 -15.77 -3.48
N MET A 199 -3.39 -14.69 -4.24
CA MET A 199 -4.35 -14.52 -5.33
C MET A 199 -4.07 -15.50 -6.46
N LEU A 200 -2.81 -15.68 -6.87
CA LEU A 200 -2.41 -16.66 -7.88
C LEU A 200 -2.76 -18.09 -7.47
N GLU A 201 -2.54 -18.47 -6.20
CA GLU A 201 -2.94 -19.77 -5.67
C GLU A 201 -4.46 -19.96 -5.76
N GLY A 202 -5.25 -18.93 -5.40
CA GLY A 202 -6.71 -18.91 -5.55
C GLY A 202 -7.17 -19.06 -7.01
N MET A 203 -6.41 -18.56 -7.97
CA MET A 203 -6.66 -18.66 -9.40
C MET A 203 -6.18 -19.98 -10.04
N GLY A 204 -5.64 -20.89 -9.24
CA GLY A 204 -5.22 -22.22 -9.68
C GLY A 204 -3.78 -22.33 -10.15
N VAL A 205 -2.98 -21.29 -9.99
CA VAL A 205 -1.54 -21.33 -10.26
C VAL A 205 -0.83 -22.17 -9.21
N ARG A 206 0.16 -22.93 -9.61
CA ARG A 206 1.06 -23.60 -8.69
C ARG A 206 2.00 -22.56 -8.06
N VAL A 207 1.83 -22.32 -6.78
CA VAL A 207 2.60 -21.35 -6.00
C VAL A 207 3.28 -22.03 -4.82
N GLN A 208 4.54 -21.68 -4.54
CA GLN A 208 5.23 -22.00 -3.30
C GLN A 208 5.29 -20.72 -2.46
N ARG A 209 4.56 -20.68 -1.34
CA ARG A 209 4.58 -19.53 -0.41
C ARG A 209 5.58 -19.75 0.74
N LYS A 210 6.83 -20.06 0.41
CA LYS A 210 7.90 -20.16 1.42
C LYS A 210 8.31 -18.75 1.85
N PRO A 211 8.22 -18.40 3.15
CA PRO A 211 8.71 -17.10 3.62
C PRO A 211 10.15 -16.83 3.19
N GLY A 212 10.40 -15.67 2.60
CA GLY A 212 11.71 -15.27 2.08
C GLY A 212 12.15 -15.93 0.77
N ALA A 213 11.36 -16.90 0.23
CA ALA A 213 11.66 -17.54 -1.05
C ALA A 213 10.39 -18.05 -1.75
N PRO A 214 9.40 -17.16 -2.07
CA PRO A 214 8.23 -17.55 -2.84
C PRO A 214 8.61 -17.90 -4.28
N ALA A 215 7.84 -18.82 -4.89
CA ALA A 215 8.05 -19.22 -6.27
C ALA A 215 6.73 -19.55 -6.96
N VAL A 216 6.70 -19.36 -8.28
CA VAL A 216 5.59 -19.73 -9.17
C VAL A 216 6.08 -20.62 -10.30
N TRP A 217 5.20 -21.43 -10.82
CA TRP A 217 5.40 -22.21 -12.06
C TRP A 217 4.62 -21.57 -13.19
N PRO A 218 5.02 -21.81 -14.45
CA PRO A 218 4.26 -21.38 -15.62
C PRO A 218 2.80 -21.81 -15.54
N ALA A 219 1.92 -20.97 -16.06
CA ALA A 219 0.49 -21.24 -16.13
C ALA A 219 0.00 -21.32 -17.59
N GLU A 220 -0.96 -22.19 -17.86
CA GLU A 220 -1.64 -22.25 -19.16
C GLU A 220 -2.82 -21.26 -19.22
N GLY A 221 -3.41 -20.95 -18.06
CA GLY A 221 -4.51 -20.02 -17.87
C GLY A 221 -4.72 -19.72 -16.41
N LEU A 222 -5.55 -18.73 -16.10
CA LEU A 222 -5.92 -18.32 -14.75
C LEU A 222 -7.43 -18.40 -14.58
N ARG A 223 -7.90 -19.07 -13.54
CA ARG A 223 -9.34 -19.09 -13.23
C ARG A 223 -9.80 -17.71 -12.81
N ALA A 224 -10.98 -17.30 -13.24
CA ALA A 224 -11.62 -16.09 -12.78
C ALA A 224 -11.80 -16.06 -11.25
N LEU A 225 -11.86 -14.87 -10.68
CA LEU A 225 -11.99 -14.63 -9.24
C LEU A 225 -13.42 -14.24 -8.87
N ASP A 226 -13.97 -14.86 -7.80
CA ASP A 226 -15.04 -14.28 -7.02
C ASP A 226 -14.40 -13.83 -5.69
N LEU A 227 -14.16 -12.52 -5.55
CA LEU A 227 -13.32 -11.99 -4.47
C LEU A 227 -14.03 -10.90 -3.69
N GLN A 228 -14.20 -11.11 -2.38
CA GLN A 228 -14.49 -10.04 -1.45
C GLN A 228 -13.18 -9.44 -0.93
N ILE A 229 -12.91 -8.19 -1.28
CA ILE A 229 -11.71 -7.45 -0.89
C ILE A 229 -11.88 -6.95 0.55
N PRO A 230 -10.97 -7.29 1.47
CA PRO A 230 -11.03 -6.79 2.84
C PRO A 230 -10.70 -5.30 2.91
N GLY A 231 -11.13 -4.66 4.00
CA GLY A 231 -10.75 -3.27 4.29
C GLY A 231 -9.24 -3.08 4.38
N ASP A 232 -8.74 -1.98 3.82
CA ASP A 232 -7.31 -1.67 3.78
C ASP A 232 -6.77 -1.37 5.17
N PHE A 233 -5.77 -2.13 5.59
CA PHE A 233 -5.08 -1.89 6.86
C PHE A 233 -4.43 -0.51 6.94
N SER A 234 -3.84 0.00 5.86
CA SER A 234 -3.28 1.37 5.82
C SER A 234 -4.35 2.45 5.97
N SER A 235 -5.56 2.20 5.49
CA SER A 235 -6.71 3.10 5.69
C SER A 235 -7.27 2.99 7.11
N ALA A 236 -7.15 1.83 7.75
CA ALA A 236 -7.54 1.62 9.14
C ALA A 236 -6.53 2.23 10.14
N ALA A 237 -5.24 2.21 9.82
CA ALA A 237 -4.15 2.60 10.70
C ALA A 237 -4.28 4.04 11.30
N PRO A 238 -4.68 5.08 10.55
CA PRO A 238 -4.93 6.41 11.10
C PRO A 238 -5.94 6.40 12.26
N PHE A 239 -7.03 5.69 12.09
CA PHE A 239 -8.09 5.56 13.10
C PHE A 239 -7.65 4.73 14.31
N ILE A 240 -6.87 3.66 14.08
CA ILE A 240 -6.26 2.85 15.15
C ILE A 240 -5.36 3.73 16.02
N VAL A 241 -4.46 4.48 15.41
CA VAL A 241 -3.53 5.36 16.14
C VAL A 241 -4.29 6.46 16.86
N ALA A 242 -5.24 7.13 16.21
CA ALA A 242 -6.02 8.20 16.83
C ALA A 242 -6.82 7.70 18.04
N ALA A 243 -7.50 6.55 17.93
CA ALA A 243 -8.27 5.96 19.03
C ALA A 243 -7.37 5.51 20.19
N THR A 244 -6.16 5.01 19.88
CA THR A 244 -5.17 4.67 20.91
C THR A 244 -4.70 5.90 21.70
N LEU A 245 -4.54 7.05 21.04
CA LEU A 245 -3.97 8.26 21.65
C LEU A 245 -4.99 9.13 22.39
N LEU A 246 -6.28 9.09 22.02
CA LEU A 246 -7.31 9.93 22.62
C LEU A 246 -8.03 9.23 23.76
N THR A 247 -7.94 9.81 24.98
CA THR A 247 -8.57 9.29 26.18
C THR A 247 -10.09 9.14 26.00
N GLY A 248 -10.64 8.02 26.46
CA GLY A 248 -12.07 7.73 26.36
C GLY A 248 -12.55 7.27 24.98
N SER A 249 -11.61 7.05 24.04
CA SER A 249 -11.94 6.48 22.75
C SER A 249 -12.29 5.00 22.85
N GLU A 250 -13.29 4.60 22.08
CA GLU A 250 -13.67 3.21 21.82
C GLU A 250 -14.19 3.13 20.38
N LEU A 251 -13.40 2.52 19.51
CA LEU A 251 -13.66 2.46 18.08
C LEU A 251 -13.66 1.01 17.59
N ARG A 252 -14.64 0.69 16.75
CA ARG A 252 -14.71 -0.60 16.06
C ARG A 252 -14.44 -0.41 14.57
N LEU A 253 -13.49 -1.17 14.02
CA LEU A 253 -13.19 -1.24 12.59
C LEU A 253 -13.61 -2.61 12.06
N GLN A 254 -14.44 -2.61 11.01
CA GLN A 254 -15.06 -3.83 10.50
C GLN A 254 -14.29 -4.37 9.29
N ALA A 255 -14.21 -5.69 9.19
CA ALA A 255 -13.72 -6.42 8.02
C ALA A 255 -12.33 -5.97 7.51
N VAL A 256 -11.42 -5.60 8.41
CA VAL A 256 -10.06 -5.15 8.06
C VAL A 256 -9.19 -6.34 7.68
N GLY A 257 -8.39 -6.20 6.61
CA GLY A 257 -7.34 -7.14 6.25
C GLY A 257 -6.27 -7.20 7.34
N VAL A 258 -6.03 -8.40 7.88
CA VAL A 258 -5.05 -8.61 8.97
C VAL A 258 -3.94 -9.58 8.56
N ASN A 259 -3.50 -9.47 7.32
CA ASN A 259 -2.37 -10.23 6.82
C ASN A 259 -1.10 -9.91 7.63
N PRO A 260 -0.41 -10.89 8.24
CA PRO A 260 0.79 -10.66 9.05
C PRO A 260 1.91 -9.93 8.31
N THR A 261 2.00 -10.07 6.98
CA THR A 261 3.00 -9.36 6.15
C THR A 261 2.67 -7.89 5.95
N ARG A 262 1.56 -7.41 6.54
CA ARG A 262 1.00 -6.06 6.35
C ARG A 262 0.75 -5.33 7.67
N THR A 263 0.61 -6.06 8.76
CA THR A 263 0.12 -5.53 10.04
C THR A 263 1.22 -5.34 11.09
N GLY A 264 2.45 -5.07 10.66
CA GLY A 264 3.57 -4.81 11.56
C GLY A 264 3.29 -3.70 12.58
N LEU A 265 2.48 -2.68 12.19
CA LEU A 265 2.06 -1.64 13.13
C LEU A 265 1.29 -2.20 14.34
N LEU A 266 0.45 -3.24 14.18
CA LEU A 266 -0.26 -3.84 15.32
C LEU A 266 0.71 -4.44 16.33
N SER A 267 1.70 -5.19 15.86
CA SER A 267 2.72 -5.79 16.73
C SER A 267 3.56 -4.73 17.45
N VAL A 268 3.88 -3.64 16.74
CA VAL A 268 4.60 -2.50 17.32
C VAL A 268 3.75 -1.79 18.37
N LEU A 269 2.49 -1.49 18.07
CA LEU A 269 1.56 -0.85 19.02
C LEU A 269 1.29 -1.75 20.23
N GLU A 270 1.17 -3.08 20.06
CA GLU A 270 0.98 -4.03 21.15
C GLU A 270 2.15 -3.97 22.14
N ARG A 271 3.41 -4.01 21.68
CA ARG A 271 4.57 -3.89 22.57
C ARG A 271 4.75 -2.49 23.13
N MET A 272 4.11 -1.46 22.56
CA MET A 272 3.99 -0.12 23.16
C MET A 272 2.90 -0.06 24.24
N GLY A 273 2.07 -1.09 24.38
CA GLY A 273 1.00 -1.15 25.38
C GLY A 273 -0.40 -0.77 24.84
N ALA A 274 -0.57 -0.62 23.52
CA ALA A 274 -1.87 -0.31 22.92
C ALA A 274 -2.91 -1.42 23.19
N ARG A 275 -4.20 -1.03 23.22
CA ARG A 275 -5.34 -1.92 23.41
C ARG A 275 -6.08 -2.09 22.10
N VAL A 276 -5.64 -3.08 21.31
CA VAL A 276 -6.26 -3.46 20.04
C VAL A 276 -6.65 -4.93 20.11
N ALA A 277 -7.95 -5.22 20.11
CA ALA A 277 -8.46 -6.58 20.10
C ALA A 277 -8.95 -6.97 18.69
N LEU A 278 -8.57 -8.16 18.23
CA LEU A 278 -9.02 -8.73 16.96
C LEU A 278 -10.05 -9.83 17.23
N PHE A 279 -11.21 -9.71 16.62
CA PHE A 279 -12.30 -10.67 16.76
C PHE A 279 -12.97 -10.94 15.40
N ASN A 280 -13.93 -11.88 15.33
CA ASN A 280 -14.56 -12.30 14.07
C ASN A 280 -13.55 -12.65 12.97
N ARG A 281 -12.47 -13.35 13.34
CA ARG A 281 -11.43 -13.76 12.39
C ARG A 281 -12.01 -14.72 11.35
N ARG A 282 -11.75 -14.43 10.08
CA ARG A 282 -12.18 -15.20 8.91
C ARG A 282 -11.20 -15.07 7.76
N SER A 283 -11.48 -15.75 6.66
CA SER A 283 -10.75 -15.59 5.40
C SER A 283 -11.69 -15.07 4.32
N ALA A 284 -11.18 -14.14 3.49
CA ALA A 284 -11.86 -13.65 2.30
C ALA A 284 -10.85 -13.70 1.13
N GLY A 285 -11.13 -14.48 0.09
CA GLY A 285 -10.23 -14.62 -1.05
C GLY A 285 -8.79 -15.06 -0.70
N GLY A 286 -8.64 -15.90 0.35
CA GLY A 286 -7.32 -16.32 0.83
C GLY A 286 -6.61 -15.32 1.75
N GLU A 287 -7.17 -14.10 1.95
CA GLU A 287 -6.65 -13.10 2.87
C GLU A 287 -7.26 -13.24 4.27
N PRO A 288 -6.47 -13.14 5.34
CA PRO A 288 -7.01 -13.11 6.68
C PRO A 288 -7.68 -11.77 6.97
N VAL A 289 -8.88 -11.82 7.55
CA VAL A 289 -9.74 -10.68 7.86
C VAL A 289 -10.21 -10.76 9.30
N ALA A 290 -10.29 -9.62 9.97
CA ALA A 290 -10.86 -9.50 11.31
C ALA A 290 -11.60 -8.18 11.49
N ASP A 291 -12.43 -8.12 12.53
CA ASP A 291 -12.88 -6.86 13.08
C ASP A 291 -11.89 -6.44 14.19
N LEU A 292 -11.63 -5.15 14.32
CA LEU A 292 -10.76 -4.61 15.35
C LEU A 292 -11.56 -3.75 16.33
N GLN A 293 -11.29 -3.92 17.62
CA GLN A 293 -11.74 -2.99 18.66
C GLN A 293 -10.54 -2.30 19.25
N VAL A 294 -10.54 -0.97 19.20
CA VAL A 294 -9.44 -0.13 19.66
C VAL A 294 -9.90 0.75 20.80
N ALA A 295 -9.14 0.78 21.87
CA ALA A 295 -9.38 1.66 23.01
C ALA A 295 -8.11 2.42 23.36
N HIS A 296 -8.29 3.57 24.04
CA HIS A 296 -7.18 4.36 24.55
C HIS A 296 -6.22 3.57 25.44
N ALA A 297 -4.93 3.85 25.27
CA ALA A 297 -3.87 3.32 26.12
C ALA A 297 -2.72 4.32 26.27
N ASP A 298 -2.08 4.32 27.44
CA ASP A 298 -0.81 4.99 27.64
C ASP A 298 0.31 4.16 26.98
N LEU A 299 1.05 4.79 26.09
CA LEU A 299 2.07 4.12 25.31
C LEU A 299 3.46 4.27 25.93
N VAL A 300 4.29 3.25 25.78
CA VAL A 300 5.73 3.27 26.07
C VAL A 300 6.55 3.22 24.79
N ALA A 301 7.74 3.79 24.84
CA ALA A 301 8.65 3.84 23.72
C ALA A 301 9.11 2.45 23.25
N THR A 302 9.46 2.35 21.98
CA THR A 302 9.99 1.11 21.38
C THR A 302 10.95 1.42 20.24
N THR A 303 11.68 0.38 19.79
CA THR A 303 12.53 0.43 18.60
C THR A 303 11.90 -0.41 17.49
N VAL A 304 11.92 0.12 16.27
CA VAL A 304 11.58 -0.60 15.03
C VAL A 304 12.88 -0.84 14.25
N GLY A 305 13.19 -2.11 14.04
CA GLY A 305 14.39 -2.55 13.32
C GLY A 305 14.17 -2.71 11.81
N ALA A 306 15.27 -2.86 11.08
CA ALA A 306 15.25 -3.03 9.62
C ALA A 306 14.45 -4.25 9.16
N ASP A 307 14.41 -5.31 9.95
CA ASP A 307 13.65 -6.54 9.70
C ASP A 307 12.14 -6.36 9.85
N GLU A 308 11.70 -5.41 10.66
CA GLU A 308 10.28 -5.09 10.86
C GLU A 308 9.76 -4.07 9.84
N VAL A 309 10.63 -3.16 9.37
CA VAL A 309 10.24 -2.06 8.45
C VAL A 309 9.39 -2.52 7.27
N PRO A 310 9.69 -3.62 6.54
CA PRO A 310 8.87 -4.05 5.40
C PRO A 310 7.41 -4.35 5.75
N LEU A 311 7.11 -4.71 7.01
CA LEU A 311 5.77 -5.08 7.48
C LEU A 311 4.90 -3.87 7.84
N LEU A 312 5.50 -2.68 8.02
CA LEU A 312 4.82 -1.45 8.43
C LEU A 312 5.37 -0.17 7.76
N VAL A 313 6.10 -0.31 6.66
CA VAL A 313 6.80 0.83 5.99
C VAL A 313 5.85 2.00 5.71
N ASP A 314 4.62 1.70 5.32
CA ASP A 314 3.61 2.70 5.00
C ASP A 314 2.97 3.34 6.25
N GLU A 315 3.04 2.70 7.39
CA GLU A 315 2.49 3.14 8.68
C GLU A 315 3.53 3.81 9.58
N LEU A 316 4.83 3.83 9.20
CA LEU A 316 5.89 4.49 9.97
C LEU A 316 5.63 5.99 10.24
N PRO A 317 4.99 6.77 9.36
CA PRO A 317 4.55 8.13 9.69
C PRO A 317 3.63 8.17 10.92
N LEU A 318 2.63 7.29 10.98
CA LEU A 318 1.69 7.20 12.11
C LEU A 318 2.36 6.67 13.39
N PHE A 319 3.31 5.73 13.25
CA PHE A 319 4.15 5.30 14.37
C PHE A 319 4.91 6.47 14.98
N ALA A 320 5.46 7.39 14.16
CA ALA A 320 6.16 8.57 14.67
C ALA A 320 5.26 9.45 15.54
N LEU A 321 3.98 9.60 15.18
CA LEU A 321 3.00 10.32 16.00
C LEU A 321 2.72 9.56 17.31
N ALA A 322 2.48 8.25 17.25
CA ALA A 322 2.25 7.41 18.43
C ALA A 322 3.45 7.49 19.39
N ALA A 323 4.67 7.37 18.84
CA ALA A 323 5.92 7.54 19.58
C ALA A 323 6.06 8.93 20.22
N GLY A 324 5.57 9.97 19.55
CA GLY A 324 5.58 11.36 20.05
C GLY A 324 4.75 11.56 21.32
N MET A 325 3.75 10.72 21.54
CA MET A 325 2.89 10.74 22.74
C MET A 325 3.15 9.58 23.71
N ALA A 326 4.18 8.78 23.47
CA ALA A 326 4.59 7.68 24.36
C ALA A 326 5.53 8.14 25.48
N HIS A 327 5.71 7.32 26.51
CA HIS A 327 6.75 7.49 27.50
C HIS A 327 8.11 7.01 26.98
N GLY A 328 9.11 7.90 26.91
CA GLY A 328 10.50 7.58 26.54
C GLY A 328 10.82 7.86 25.06
N ASP A 329 11.97 7.36 24.61
CA ASP A 329 12.52 7.64 23.28
C ASP A 329 12.35 6.43 22.36
N SER A 330 11.68 6.62 21.22
CA SER A 330 11.51 5.60 20.18
C SER A 330 12.46 5.82 19.00
N VAL A 331 12.87 4.74 18.34
CA VAL A 331 13.82 4.80 17.21
C VAL A 331 13.34 3.91 16.07
N VAL A 332 13.47 4.41 14.84
CA VAL A 332 13.32 3.64 13.60
C VAL A 332 14.64 3.59 12.87
N ARG A 333 15.05 2.40 12.40
CA ARG A 333 16.26 2.16 11.60
C ARG A 333 15.94 1.28 10.40
N GLY A 334 16.73 1.42 9.32
CA GLY A 334 16.57 0.59 8.13
C GLY A 334 15.39 0.97 7.24
N ALA A 335 14.84 2.20 7.41
CA ALA A 335 13.68 2.69 6.66
C ALA A 335 14.06 3.63 5.50
N GLN A 336 15.27 3.50 4.92
CA GLN A 336 15.75 4.37 3.82
C GLN A 336 14.82 4.34 2.59
N GLU A 337 14.05 3.28 2.38
CA GLU A 337 13.04 3.19 1.31
C GLU A 337 11.96 4.29 1.42
N LEU A 338 11.74 4.87 2.59
CA LEU A 338 10.84 6.00 2.78
C LEU A 338 11.28 7.28 2.05
N ARG A 339 12.58 7.41 1.72
CA ARG A 339 13.12 8.59 1.02
C ARG A 339 12.78 8.65 -0.46
N VAL A 340 12.43 7.50 -1.06
CA VAL A 340 12.13 7.34 -2.49
C VAL A 340 10.66 7.00 -2.77
N LYS A 341 9.78 7.36 -1.82
CA LYS A 341 8.32 7.25 -1.98
C LYS A 341 7.75 8.48 -2.72
N GLU A 342 6.47 8.77 -2.52
CA GLU A 342 5.77 9.95 -3.06
C GLU A 342 6.46 11.26 -2.65
N SER A 343 6.99 11.29 -1.45
CA SER A 343 7.86 12.31 -0.88
C SER A 343 9.04 11.65 -0.16
N ASP A 344 10.07 12.41 0.26
CA ASP A 344 10.98 11.94 1.31
C ASP A 344 10.21 11.91 2.64
N ARG A 345 9.56 10.77 2.90
CA ARG A 345 8.68 10.60 4.07
C ARG A 345 9.41 10.75 5.40
N ILE A 346 10.74 10.53 5.46
CA ILE A 346 11.52 10.75 6.68
C ILE A 346 11.53 12.23 7.02
N GLU A 347 11.85 13.09 6.05
CA GLU A 347 11.86 14.54 6.26
C GLU A 347 10.43 15.11 6.37
N ALA A 348 9.48 14.62 5.58
CA ALA A 348 8.10 15.07 5.59
C ALA A 348 7.43 14.82 6.97
N VAL A 349 7.65 13.66 7.58
CA VAL A 349 7.17 13.36 8.95
C VAL A 349 7.73 14.36 9.96
N LYS A 350 9.02 14.66 9.89
CA LYS A 350 9.62 15.68 10.76
C LYS A 350 9.00 17.06 10.56
N ASN A 351 8.80 17.44 9.28
CA ASN A 351 8.26 18.74 8.91
C ASN A 351 6.81 18.94 9.36
N VAL A 352 6.01 17.85 9.44
CA VAL A 352 4.67 17.87 10.01
C VAL A 352 4.70 17.89 11.53
N LEU A 353 5.46 17.01 12.18
CA LEU A 353 5.35 16.78 13.62
C LEU A 353 6.07 17.83 14.46
N ARG A 354 7.19 18.38 14.01
CA ARG A 354 7.95 19.41 14.77
C ARG A 354 7.16 20.69 15.02
N PRO A 355 6.51 21.31 14.03
CA PRO A 355 5.70 22.50 14.25
C PRO A 355 4.56 22.27 15.25
N LEU A 356 4.04 21.04 15.31
CA LEU A 356 2.95 20.66 16.21
C LEU A 356 3.45 20.36 17.64
N GLY A 357 4.77 20.46 17.91
CA GLY A 357 5.37 20.34 19.22
C GLY A 357 5.94 18.95 19.56
N ILE A 358 6.04 18.03 18.58
CA ILE A 358 6.66 16.71 18.75
C ILE A 358 8.16 16.80 18.44
N ARG A 359 8.99 16.25 19.33
CA ARG A 359 10.45 16.26 19.19
C ARG A 359 10.90 15.04 18.38
N ILE A 360 11.27 15.28 17.12
CA ILE A 360 11.74 14.27 16.18
C ILE A 360 13.04 14.72 15.52
N GLU A 361 13.98 13.78 15.39
CA GLU A 361 15.26 13.94 14.67
C GLU A 361 15.36 12.86 13.61
N THR A 362 15.73 13.24 12.38
CA THR A 362 15.90 12.32 11.25
C THR A 362 17.32 11.81 11.18
N THR A 363 17.46 10.54 10.73
CA THR A 363 18.72 9.93 10.34
C THR A 363 18.70 9.59 8.86
N HIS A 364 19.79 9.10 8.30
CA HIS A 364 19.84 8.66 6.89
C HIS A 364 18.77 7.58 6.60
N ASP A 365 18.55 6.66 7.54
CA ASP A 365 17.73 5.45 7.39
C ASP A 365 16.53 5.39 8.33
N GLY A 366 16.12 6.53 8.92
CA GLY A 366 14.99 6.53 9.85
C GLY A 366 14.87 7.81 10.66
N PHE A 367 14.42 7.68 11.90
CA PHE A 367 14.24 8.80 12.82
C PHE A 367 14.23 8.37 14.29
N ARG A 368 14.48 9.32 15.18
CA ARG A 368 14.31 9.21 16.63
C ARG A 368 13.22 10.17 17.07
N VAL A 369 12.29 9.70 17.89
CA VAL A 369 11.21 10.52 18.47
C VAL A 369 11.35 10.48 19.97
N ARG A 370 11.45 11.67 20.58
CA ARG A 370 11.36 11.82 22.04
C ARG A 370 9.90 11.97 22.43
N GLY A 371 9.37 10.95 23.06
CA GLY A 371 7.98 10.91 23.49
C GLY A 371 7.72 11.76 24.73
N VAL A 372 6.56 12.40 24.75
CA VAL A 372 5.99 13.12 25.88
C VAL A 372 4.55 12.70 26.03
N PRO A 373 4.15 12.01 27.12
CA PRO A 373 2.80 11.44 27.28
C PRO A 373 1.77 12.54 27.58
N SER A 374 1.59 13.41 26.61
CA SER A 374 0.61 14.50 26.64
C SER A 374 0.26 14.91 25.23
N ARG A 375 -0.92 15.51 25.05
CA ARG A 375 -1.35 16.05 23.77
C ARG A 375 -0.36 17.10 23.27
N PRO A 376 0.14 17.01 22.04
CA PRO A 376 1.02 18.01 21.45
C PRO A 376 0.28 19.36 21.37
N LYS A 377 1.03 20.44 21.22
CA LYS A 377 0.43 21.78 21.15
C LYS A 377 -0.54 21.86 19.98
N GLY A 378 -0.11 21.45 18.78
CA GLY A 378 -0.85 21.72 17.57
C GLY A 378 -0.74 23.18 17.12
N GLY A 379 -1.72 23.61 16.34
CA GLY A 379 -1.76 24.95 15.74
C GLY A 379 -0.82 25.09 14.55
N GLY A 380 -1.03 26.13 13.75
CA GLY A 380 -0.20 26.42 12.58
C GLY A 380 -0.64 25.70 11.32
N VAL A 381 0.21 25.81 10.31
CA VAL A 381 0.00 25.27 8.96
C VAL A 381 1.08 24.23 8.68
N VAL A 382 0.69 23.10 8.10
CA VAL A 382 1.60 22.04 7.66
C VAL A 382 1.33 21.70 6.19
N ASP A 383 2.38 21.39 5.43
CA ASP A 383 2.31 20.96 4.05
C ASP A 383 2.32 19.43 3.97
N ALA A 384 1.34 18.88 3.27
CA ALA A 384 1.24 17.44 3.01
C ALA A 384 2.27 16.92 1.99
N ALA A 385 3.07 17.79 1.38
CA ALA A 385 4.10 17.45 0.39
C ALA A 385 3.56 16.59 -0.78
N SER A 386 2.31 16.80 -1.18
CA SER A 386 1.58 16.01 -2.19
C SER A 386 1.57 14.50 -1.89
N ASP A 387 1.70 14.11 -0.62
CA ASP A 387 1.71 12.72 -0.16
C ASP A 387 0.50 12.44 0.74
N HIS A 388 -0.38 11.54 0.29
CA HIS A 388 -1.60 11.18 1.02
C HIS A 388 -1.33 10.67 2.44
N ARG A 389 -0.21 9.98 2.68
CA ARG A 389 0.13 9.47 4.03
C ARG A 389 0.59 10.58 4.96
N ILE A 390 1.25 11.58 4.41
CA ILE A 390 1.65 12.77 5.17
C ILE A 390 0.43 13.64 5.48
N ALA A 391 -0.51 13.77 4.54
CA ALA A 391 -1.78 14.46 4.78
C ALA A 391 -2.61 13.76 5.87
N MET A 392 -2.73 12.43 5.83
CA MET A 392 -3.42 11.66 6.88
C MET A 392 -2.69 11.76 8.24
N LEU A 393 -1.34 11.68 8.25
CA LEU A 393 -0.56 11.93 9.48
C LEU A 393 -0.88 13.30 10.07
N ALA A 394 -0.86 14.35 9.26
CA ALA A 394 -1.15 15.71 9.69
C ALA A 394 -2.56 15.83 10.27
N ALA A 395 -3.55 15.20 9.63
CA ALA A 395 -4.92 15.19 10.11
C ALA A 395 -5.04 14.53 11.50
N ILE A 396 -4.44 13.35 11.68
CA ILE A 396 -4.46 12.67 12.98
C ILE A 396 -3.67 13.47 14.03
N ALA A 397 -2.52 14.04 13.66
CA ALA A 397 -1.73 14.88 14.58
C ALA A 397 -2.53 16.13 15.03
N GLY A 398 -3.29 16.77 14.12
CA GLY A 398 -4.20 17.86 14.46
C GLY A 398 -5.33 17.41 15.38
N LEU A 399 -5.97 16.30 15.05
CA LEU A 399 -7.08 15.73 15.83
C LEU A 399 -6.67 15.43 17.28
N VAL A 400 -5.49 14.85 17.49
CA VAL A 400 -4.99 14.51 18.84
C VAL A 400 -4.29 15.69 19.54
N SER A 401 -4.06 16.81 18.86
CA SER A 401 -3.42 18.00 19.43
C SER A 401 -4.40 18.84 20.28
N ARG A 402 -3.91 19.93 20.88
CA ARG A 402 -4.72 20.88 21.65
C ARG A 402 -5.34 21.99 20.80
N GLU A 403 -4.68 22.38 19.70
CA GLU A 403 -5.05 23.56 18.90
C GLU A 403 -5.47 23.19 17.45
N GLY A 404 -5.45 21.88 17.09
CA GLY A 404 -5.73 21.44 15.74
C GLY A 404 -4.60 21.72 14.75
N VAL A 405 -4.90 21.71 13.44
CA VAL A 405 -3.95 21.96 12.37
C VAL A 405 -4.67 22.43 11.10
N ARG A 406 -4.02 23.29 10.31
CA ARG A 406 -4.37 23.58 8.93
C ARG A 406 -3.42 22.83 8.00
N ILE A 407 -3.95 22.04 7.08
CA ILE A 407 -3.20 21.18 6.17
C ILE A 407 -3.29 21.74 4.75
N GLU A 408 -2.17 22.12 4.16
CA GLU A 408 -2.04 22.46 2.75
C GLU A 408 -1.75 21.19 1.93
N GLY A 409 -2.30 21.08 0.71
CA GLY A 409 -2.16 19.89 -0.13
C GLY A 409 -2.98 18.69 0.35
N ALA A 410 -4.01 18.92 1.16
CA ALA A 410 -4.88 17.88 1.73
C ALA A 410 -5.64 17.08 0.66
N GLU A 411 -5.82 17.63 -0.55
CA GLU A 411 -6.40 16.95 -1.70
C GLU A 411 -5.67 15.67 -2.10
N SER A 412 -4.37 15.56 -1.77
CA SER A 412 -3.58 14.36 -2.03
C SER A 412 -4.14 13.08 -1.38
N VAL A 413 -4.98 13.20 -0.37
CA VAL A 413 -5.66 12.05 0.27
C VAL A 413 -6.55 11.30 -0.72
N ALA A 414 -7.18 11.99 -1.68
CA ALA A 414 -8.07 11.40 -2.67
C ALA A 414 -7.37 10.35 -3.57
N VAL A 415 -6.04 10.41 -3.71
CA VAL A 415 -5.25 9.41 -4.45
C VAL A 415 -5.45 8.00 -3.91
N SER A 416 -5.72 7.85 -2.60
CA SER A 416 -5.88 6.53 -1.97
C SER A 416 -7.10 6.39 -1.07
N PHE A 417 -7.66 7.48 -0.54
CA PHE A 417 -8.75 7.44 0.42
C PHE A 417 -9.62 8.71 0.33
N PRO A 418 -10.46 8.85 -0.70
CA PRO A 418 -11.25 10.07 -0.94
C PRO A 418 -12.10 10.51 0.25
N ASP A 419 -12.74 9.57 0.97
CA ASP A 419 -13.69 9.85 2.06
C ASP A 419 -13.03 10.00 3.44
N PHE A 420 -11.70 10.03 3.52
CA PHE A 420 -10.96 10.03 4.79
C PHE A 420 -11.42 11.11 5.78
N PHE A 421 -11.51 12.36 5.35
CA PHE A 421 -11.89 13.48 6.22
C PHE A 421 -13.34 13.36 6.69
N ALA A 422 -14.25 12.95 5.81
CA ALA A 422 -15.66 12.74 6.17
C ALA A 422 -15.82 11.61 7.20
N MET A 423 -15.09 10.51 7.00
CA MET A 423 -15.08 9.39 7.95
C MET A 423 -14.45 9.79 9.30
N LEU A 424 -13.37 10.59 9.29
CA LEU A 424 -12.73 11.09 10.50
C LEU A 424 -13.71 11.94 11.33
N GLU A 425 -14.44 12.85 10.67
CA GLU A 425 -15.44 13.70 11.32
C GLU A 425 -16.61 12.89 11.87
N SER A 426 -17.04 11.84 11.21
CA SER A 426 -18.21 11.02 11.61
C SER A 426 -18.04 10.32 12.98
N ILE A 427 -16.81 10.12 13.43
CA ILE A 427 -16.48 9.42 14.69
C ILE A 427 -15.85 10.33 15.75
N ALA A 428 -15.49 11.56 15.39
CA ALA A 428 -14.88 12.53 16.29
C ALA A 428 -15.89 13.09 17.28
N VAL A 429 -15.62 12.95 18.57
CA VAL A 429 -16.37 13.58 19.65
C VAL A 429 -15.62 14.84 20.07
N ARG A 430 -16.31 15.99 20.07
CA ARG A 430 -15.77 17.29 20.45
C ARG A 430 -16.46 17.85 21.69
#